data_fe2543322722eb46584b7404a7d5e0d3
#
_entry.id   fe2543322722eb46584b7404a7d5e0d3
#
_cell.length_a   1.000
_cell.length_b   1.000
_cell.length_c   1.000
_cell.angle_alpha   90.00
_cell.angle_beta   90.00
_cell.angle_gamma   90.00
#
_symmetry.space_group_name_H-M   'P 1'
#
loop_
_entity.id
_entity.type
_entity.pdbx_description
1 polymer ?
#
loop_
_entity_poly.entity_id
_entity_poly.type
_entity_poly.pdbx_seq_one_letter_code
_entity_poly.pdbx_strand_id
1 'polypeptide(L)'
;MRPQAKARSGGEESRLRLRTRALPAGCIALLVVVGANATRAQQAPSHADQDSSEAPNKAQVAPAPPRTVHRFWDRTNGLWFAGVGASRGLDYASTLNIRRRGINEDFLNNSIVDNHPLFAGIEAAATGASIGVSYLFHRTGHHRLERWTSIVHFAVATAGAARNYALKTPHPGP
;
A
#
# COMPACT_ATOMS: atom_id res chain seq x y z
N MET A 1 -55.20 -47.72 27.81
CA MET A 1 -54.47 -47.83 26.54
C MET A 1 -53.84 -46.48 26.20
N ARG A 2 -52.51 -46.39 26.30
CA ARG A 2 -51.73 -45.16 25.91
C ARG A 2 -50.95 -45.48 24.65
N PRO A 3 -51.02 -44.64 23.58
CA PRO A 3 -50.18 -44.86 22.40
C PRO A 3 -48.76 -44.34 22.66
N GLN A 4 -47.80 -45.19 22.32
CA GLN A 4 -46.36 -44.96 22.37
C GLN A 4 -45.99 -43.93 21.29
N ALA A 5 -45.33 -42.86 21.68
CA ALA A 5 -44.71 -41.89 20.77
C ALA A 5 -43.35 -42.43 20.26
N LYS A 6 -43.28 -42.68 18.95
CA LYS A 6 -42.10 -43.14 18.21
C LYS A 6 -41.09 -42.02 18.05
N ALA A 7 -39.99 -42.03 18.83
CA ALA A 7 -38.90 -41.13 18.65
C ALA A 7 -38.21 -41.39 17.30
N ARG A 8 -38.24 -40.40 16.39
CA ARG A 8 -37.40 -40.32 15.20
C ARG A 8 -36.09 -39.65 15.57
N SER A 9 -35.04 -40.44 15.73
CA SER A 9 -33.66 -39.95 15.71
C SER A 9 -33.29 -39.70 14.25
N GLY A 10 -33.39 -38.46 13.83
CA GLY A 10 -32.82 -37.99 12.57
C GLY A 10 -31.41 -37.43 12.89
N GLY A 11 -30.39 -38.24 12.66
CA GLY A 11 -29.02 -37.77 12.68
C GLY A 11 -28.80 -36.84 11.49
N GLU A 12 -28.77 -35.55 11.79
CA GLU A 12 -28.38 -34.52 10.82
C GLU A 12 -26.86 -34.36 10.94
N GLU A 13 -26.13 -35.22 10.24
CA GLU A 13 -24.70 -35.03 9.99
C GLU A 13 -24.55 -33.74 9.19
N SER A 14 -24.40 -32.65 9.91
CA SER A 14 -23.92 -31.38 9.37
C SER A 14 -22.49 -31.58 8.85
N ARG A 15 -22.37 -31.98 7.59
CA ARG A 15 -21.13 -31.96 6.83
C ARG A 15 -20.65 -30.53 6.78
N LEU A 16 -19.81 -30.17 7.75
CA LEU A 16 -19.03 -28.94 7.77
C LEU A 16 -18.11 -28.96 6.54
N ARG A 17 -18.60 -28.48 5.40
CA ARG A 17 -17.76 -28.21 4.24
C ARG A 17 -16.90 -27.01 4.61
N LEU A 18 -15.68 -27.27 5.08
CA LEU A 18 -14.60 -26.30 5.09
C LEU A 18 -14.36 -25.87 3.63
N ARG A 19 -15.01 -24.80 3.21
CA ARG A 19 -14.61 -24.07 2.00
C ARG A 19 -13.31 -23.35 2.36
N THR A 20 -12.20 -23.98 2.09
CA THR A 20 -10.91 -23.29 1.94
C THR A 20 -11.06 -22.29 0.79
N ARG A 21 -11.43 -21.06 1.13
CA ARG A 21 -11.30 -19.93 0.19
C ARG A 21 -9.82 -19.72 -0.01
N ALA A 22 -9.33 -20.08 -1.19
CA ALA A 22 -8.02 -19.68 -1.65
C ALA A 22 -7.95 -18.14 -1.59
N LEU A 23 -7.08 -17.62 -0.76
CA LEU A 23 -6.75 -16.19 -0.73
C LEU A 23 -6.28 -15.79 -2.13
N PRO A 24 -6.82 -14.71 -2.71
CA PRO A 24 -6.29 -14.20 -3.97
C PRO A 24 -4.86 -13.76 -3.75
N ALA A 25 -3.92 -14.43 -4.42
CA ALA A 25 -2.47 -14.21 -4.34
C ALA A 25 -2.00 -12.84 -4.86
N GLY A 26 -2.91 -11.88 -5.03
CA GLY A 26 -2.65 -10.59 -5.67
C GLY A 26 -2.22 -9.45 -4.76
N CYS A 27 -2.41 -9.52 -3.44
CA CYS A 27 -2.21 -8.35 -2.58
C CYS A 27 -0.92 -8.31 -1.76
N ILE A 28 -0.07 -9.34 -1.82
CA ILE A 28 1.21 -9.36 -1.06
C ILE A 28 2.40 -8.85 -1.92
N ALA A 29 2.22 -8.64 -3.21
CA ALA A 29 3.33 -8.32 -4.12
C ALA A 29 3.85 -6.87 -4.05
N LEU A 30 3.26 -5.97 -3.26
CA LEU A 30 3.70 -4.56 -3.23
C LEU A 30 4.73 -4.23 -2.14
N LEU A 31 5.15 -5.18 -1.34
CA LEU A 31 6.08 -4.95 -0.21
C LEU A 31 7.48 -5.55 -0.40
N VAL A 32 7.80 -6.20 -1.51
CA VAL A 32 9.06 -6.98 -1.64
C VAL A 32 9.98 -6.52 -2.79
N VAL A 33 9.72 -5.43 -3.49
CA VAL A 33 10.60 -5.00 -4.62
C VAL A 33 11.64 -3.94 -4.22
N VAL A 34 11.92 -3.68 -2.96
CA VAL A 34 12.95 -2.69 -2.55
C VAL A 34 14.29 -3.34 -2.17
N GLY A 35 14.46 -4.65 -2.33
CA GLY A 35 15.59 -5.38 -1.75
C GLY A 35 16.73 -5.84 -2.66
N ALA A 36 16.77 -5.53 -3.95
CA ALA A 36 17.83 -6.12 -4.79
C ALA A 36 18.26 -5.21 -5.94
N ASN A 37 19.06 -4.19 -5.68
CA ASN A 37 20.00 -3.61 -6.67
C ASN A 37 20.91 -2.50 -6.05
N ALA A 38 21.54 -2.78 -4.94
CA ALA A 38 22.54 -1.90 -4.35
C ALA A 38 23.93 -2.56 -4.35
N THR A 39 24.39 -3.07 -5.49
CA THR A 39 25.81 -3.42 -5.67
C THR A 39 26.14 -3.38 -7.15
N ARG A 40 26.29 -2.18 -7.69
CA ARG A 40 27.12 -1.98 -8.85
C ARG A 40 28.21 -0.99 -8.48
N ALA A 41 29.27 -1.54 -7.89
CA ALA A 41 30.53 -0.84 -7.70
C ALA A 41 30.99 -0.34 -9.07
N GLN A 42 31.18 0.97 -9.18
CA GLN A 42 31.89 1.59 -10.30
C GLN A 42 33.34 1.09 -10.28
N GLN A 43 33.66 0.15 -11.16
CA GLN A 43 35.03 -0.08 -11.55
C GLN A 43 35.46 1.11 -12.40
N ALA A 44 36.39 1.89 -11.88
CA ALA A 44 37.11 2.88 -12.63
C ALA A 44 37.99 2.18 -13.67
N PRO A 45 37.97 2.57 -14.95
CA PRO A 45 38.94 2.10 -15.91
C PRO A 45 40.31 2.75 -15.62
N SER A 46 41.30 1.90 -15.37
CA SER A 46 42.71 2.27 -15.33
C SER A 46 43.11 2.61 -16.77
N HIS A 47 43.38 3.88 -17.03
CA HIS A 47 44.07 4.28 -18.28
C HIS A 47 45.55 4.39 -18.01
N ALA A 48 46.30 3.43 -18.58
CA ALA A 48 47.73 3.54 -18.80
C ALA A 48 47.99 4.47 -19.98
N ASP A 49 48.98 5.29 -19.80
CA ASP A 49 49.88 5.97 -20.75
C ASP A 49 49.37 6.20 -22.19
N GLN A 50 49.10 7.46 -22.49
CA GLN A 50 49.44 8.02 -23.81
C GLN A 50 49.97 9.43 -23.64
N ASP A 51 51.33 9.47 -23.72
CA ASP A 51 52.13 10.64 -24.04
C ASP A 51 51.71 11.17 -25.43
N SER A 52 51.15 12.38 -25.46
CA SER A 52 51.07 13.19 -26.67
C SER A 52 50.83 14.63 -26.28
N SER A 53 51.93 15.37 -26.37
CA SER A 53 52.07 16.79 -26.35
C SER A 53 51.16 17.46 -27.39
N GLU A 54 49.99 17.91 -26.98
CA GLU A 54 49.24 18.97 -27.67
C GLU A 54 48.34 19.69 -26.66
N ALA A 55 48.59 20.97 -26.44
CA ALA A 55 47.85 21.77 -25.50
C ALA A 55 46.44 22.02 -26.04
N PRO A 56 45.41 21.36 -25.49
CA PRO A 56 44.05 21.71 -25.86
C PRO A 56 43.61 22.88 -25.03
N ASN A 57 43.14 23.88 -25.72
CA ASN A 57 42.32 24.96 -25.23
C ASN A 57 41.34 24.42 -24.17
N LYS A 58 41.63 24.64 -22.90
CA LYS A 58 40.72 24.30 -21.80
C LYS A 58 39.46 25.16 -21.97
N ALA A 59 38.51 24.64 -22.76
CA ALA A 59 37.16 25.14 -22.75
C ALA A 59 36.73 25.14 -21.28
N GLN A 60 36.62 26.31 -20.70
CA GLN A 60 36.24 26.56 -19.31
C GLN A 60 34.83 26.01 -19.17
N VAL A 61 34.72 24.73 -18.75
CA VAL A 61 33.39 24.11 -18.47
C VAL A 61 32.74 24.96 -17.40
N ALA A 62 31.72 25.69 -17.79
CA ALA A 62 30.95 26.48 -16.87
C ALA A 62 30.53 25.60 -15.68
N PRO A 63 30.67 26.08 -14.42
CA PRO A 63 30.26 25.31 -13.27
C PRO A 63 28.79 24.87 -13.43
N ALA A 64 28.51 23.58 -13.32
CA ALA A 64 27.14 23.09 -13.35
C ALA A 64 26.30 23.83 -12.29
N PRO A 65 25.11 24.32 -12.63
CA PRO A 65 24.29 25.04 -11.67
C PRO A 65 24.08 24.18 -10.41
N PRO A 66 24.13 24.78 -9.22
CA PRO A 66 23.97 24.05 -7.99
C PRO A 66 22.65 23.28 -8.02
N ARG A 67 22.71 21.96 -7.85
CA ARG A 67 21.50 21.14 -7.74
C ARG A 67 20.77 21.59 -6.49
N THR A 68 19.60 22.19 -6.66
CA THR A 68 18.72 22.57 -5.54
C THR A 68 18.22 21.28 -4.91
N VAL A 69 18.82 20.90 -3.79
CA VAL A 69 18.34 19.77 -2.98
C VAL A 69 17.03 20.23 -2.32
N HIS A 70 15.89 19.66 -2.71
CA HIS A 70 14.63 19.97 -2.06
C HIS A 70 14.60 19.36 -0.64
N ARG A 71 13.91 20.02 0.27
CA ARG A 71 13.75 19.53 1.64
C ARG A 71 12.65 18.46 1.65
N PHE A 72 12.83 17.39 2.46
CA PHE A 72 11.80 16.33 2.60
C PHE A 72 10.44 16.92 3.01
N TRP A 73 10.41 17.83 3.97
CA TRP A 73 9.22 18.54 4.43
C TRP A 73 8.99 19.82 3.61
N ASP A 74 8.90 19.69 2.28
CA ASP A 74 8.46 20.78 1.43
C ASP A 74 6.93 20.81 1.30
N ARG A 75 6.39 21.87 0.68
CA ARG A 75 4.94 22.02 0.50
C ARG A 75 4.35 20.88 -0.34
N THR A 76 5.08 20.40 -1.33
CA THR A 76 4.62 19.36 -2.25
C THR A 76 4.47 18.03 -1.52
N ASN A 77 5.50 17.61 -0.78
CA ASN A 77 5.44 16.39 0.03
C ASN A 77 4.39 16.52 1.15
N GLY A 78 4.30 17.68 1.80
CA GLY A 78 3.27 17.93 2.81
C GLY A 78 1.85 17.75 2.27
N LEU A 79 1.56 18.23 1.07
CA LEU A 79 0.27 18.03 0.40
C LEU A 79 0.02 16.54 0.07
N TRP A 80 1.03 15.83 -0.43
CA TRP A 80 0.88 14.40 -0.69
C TRP A 80 0.67 13.60 0.59
N PHE A 81 1.37 13.89 1.67
CA PHE A 81 1.18 13.21 2.95
C PHE A 81 -0.20 13.49 3.54
N ALA A 82 -0.67 14.73 3.45
CA ALA A 82 -2.03 15.08 3.83
C ALA A 82 -3.08 14.36 2.96
N GLY A 83 -2.82 14.25 1.65
CA GLY A 83 -3.66 13.50 0.73
C GLY A 83 -3.74 12.01 1.09
N VAL A 84 -2.61 11.39 1.40
CA VAL A 84 -2.55 9.98 1.87
C VAL A 84 -3.35 9.81 3.15
N GLY A 85 -3.17 10.70 4.14
CA GLY A 85 -3.95 10.65 5.38
C GLY A 85 -5.45 10.81 5.14
N ALA A 86 -5.85 11.75 4.27
CA ALA A 86 -7.25 11.97 3.91
C ALA A 86 -7.85 10.76 3.18
N SER A 87 -7.11 10.15 2.23
CA SER A 87 -7.58 8.97 1.51
C SER A 87 -7.73 7.75 2.44
N ARG A 88 -6.86 7.60 3.43
CA ARG A 88 -6.98 6.58 4.47
C ARG A 88 -8.16 6.82 5.39
N GLY A 89 -8.42 8.07 5.78
CA GLY A 89 -9.64 8.43 6.50
C GLY A 89 -10.91 8.14 5.70
N LEU A 90 -10.87 8.37 4.38
CA LEU A 90 -11.98 8.03 3.49
C LEU A 90 -12.16 6.51 3.36
N ASP A 91 -11.07 5.74 3.26
CA ASP A 91 -11.10 4.28 3.22
C ASP A 91 -11.69 3.70 4.51
N TYR A 92 -11.24 4.19 5.66
CA TYR A 92 -11.82 3.88 6.96
C TYR A 92 -13.34 4.14 7.00
N ALA A 93 -13.78 5.34 6.60
CA ALA A 93 -15.20 5.72 6.63
C ALA A 93 -16.03 4.87 5.65
N SER A 94 -15.49 4.57 4.45
CA SER A 94 -16.17 3.75 3.44
C SER A 94 -16.31 2.31 3.90
N THR A 95 -15.30 1.76 4.56
CA THR A 95 -15.31 0.41 5.11
C THR A 95 -16.33 0.30 6.26
N LEU A 96 -16.39 1.27 7.16
CA LEU A 96 -17.45 1.30 8.17
C LEU A 96 -18.84 1.42 7.54
N ASN A 97 -18.96 2.13 6.42
CA ASN A 97 -20.23 2.24 5.71
C ASN A 97 -20.70 0.89 5.16
N ILE A 98 -19.83 0.11 4.49
CA ILE A 98 -20.19 -1.21 4.00
C ILE A 98 -20.52 -2.19 5.14
N ARG A 99 -19.78 -2.12 6.26
CA ARG A 99 -20.06 -2.93 7.45
C ARG A 99 -21.45 -2.66 8.02
N ARG A 100 -21.85 -1.39 8.14
CA ARG A 100 -23.20 -1.00 8.59
C ARG A 100 -24.30 -1.53 7.66
N ARG A 101 -24.00 -1.72 6.38
CA ARG A 101 -24.92 -2.30 5.39
C ARG A 101 -24.90 -3.84 5.37
N GLY A 102 -24.17 -4.50 6.29
CA GLY A 102 -24.07 -5.95 6.37
C GLY A 102 -23.16 -6.58 5.33
N ILE A 103 -22.37 -5.78 4.61
CA ILE A 103 -21.38 -6.26 3.63
C ILE A 103 -20.08 -6.60 4.35
N ASN A 104 -19.51 -7.76 4.04
CA ASN A 104 -18.23 -8.17 4.60
C ASN A 104 -17.07 -7.47 3.90
N GLU A 105 -16.03 -7.14 4.68
CA GLU A 105 -14.77 -6.67 4.14
C GLU A 105 -14.01 -7.82 3.47
N ASP A 106 -13.36 -7.53 2.33
CA ASP A 106 -12.65 -8.55 1.56
C ASP A 106 -11.16 -8.69 1.94
N PHE A 107 -10.54 -7.62 2.43
CA PHE A 107 -9.10 -7.54 2.69
C PHE A 107 -8.73 -7.75 4.15
N LEU A 108 -9.55 -7.24 5.06
CA LEU A 108 -9.35 -7.38 6.50
C LEU A 108 -10.42 -8.28 7.10
N ASN A 109 -10.04 -8.99 8.17
CA ASN A 109 -11.02 -9.75 8.92
C ASN A 109 -12.04 -8.78 9.56
N ASN A 110 -13.32 -9.13 9.48
CA ASN A 110 -14.40 -8.33 10.06
C ASN A 110 -14.20 -8.01 11.56
N SER A 111 -13.60 -8.92 12.32
CA SER A 111 -13.29 -8.68 13.74
C SER A 111 -12.27 -7.55 13.95
N ILE A 112 -11.39 -7.31 12.98
CA ILE A 112 -10.44 -6.20 13.00
C ILE A 112 -11.16 -4.89 12.67
N VAL A 113 -11.97 -4.92 11.62
CA VAL A 113 -12.70 -3.74 11.13
C VAL A 113 -13.77 -3.29 12.14
N ASP A 114 -14.45 -4.25 12.77
CA ASP A 114 -15.46 -3.99 13.79
C ASP A 114 -14.84 -3.49 15.12
N ASN A 115 -13.53 -3.69 15.32
CA ASN A 115 -12.75 -3.06 16.39
C ASN A 115 -12.23 -1.70 15.91
N HIS A 116 -13.03 -0.66 16.05
CA HIS A 116 -12.76 0.68 15.53
C HIS A 116 -11.40 1.26 15.95
N PRO A 117 -10.95 1.17 17.23
CA PRO A 117 -9.62 1.64 17.62
C PRO A 117 -8.49 0.89 16.92
N LEU A 118 -8.60 -0.44 16.79
CA LEU A 118 -7.61 -1.26 16.10
C LEU A 118 -7.56 -0.91 14.62
N PHE A 119 -8.72 -0.80 13.97
CA PHE A 119 -8.80 -0.46 12.56
C PHE A 119 -8.23 0.94 12.29
N ALA A 120 -8.60 1.95 13.09
CA ALA A 120 -8.02 3.29 13.00
C ALA A 120 -6.50 3.28 13.21
N GLY A 121 -6.00 2.45 14.13
CA GLY A 121 -4.57 2.25 14.34
C GLY A 121 -3.86 1.67 13.12
N ILE A 122 -4.46 0.71 12.43
CA ILE A 122 -3.93 0.13 11.18
C ILE A 122 -3.87 1.20 10.07
N GLU A 123 -4.91 2.01 9.91
CA GLU A 123 -4.94 3.08 8.92
C GLU A 123 -3.88 4.17 9.20
N ALA A 124 -3.69 4.53 10.46
CA ALA A 124 -2.65 5.45 10.88
C ALA A 124 -1.25 4.86 10.66
N ALA A 125 -1.04 3.59 10.99
CA ALA A 125 0.22 2.88 10.78
C ALA A 125 0.56 2.79 9.29
N ALA A 126 -0.40 2.51 8.43
CA ALA A 126 -0.21 2.46 6.98
C ALA A 126 0.18 3.86 6.42
N THR A 127 -0.44 4.93 6.93
CA THR A 127 -0.05 6.31 6.59
C THR A 127 1.40 6.59 7.02
N GLY A 128 1.75 6.26 8.26
CA GLY A 128 3.11 6.44 8.79
C GLY A 128 4.15 5.64 8.00
N ALA A 129 3.83 4.40 7.63
CA ALA A 129 4.70 3.55 6.80
C ALA A 129 4.94 4.17 5.42
N SER A 130 3.93 4.73 4.78
CA SER A 130 4.08 5.43 3.50
C SER A 130 5.03 6.62 3.60
N ILE A 131 4.89 7.44 4.65
CA ILE A 131 5.77 8.58 4.90
C ILE A 131 7.21 8.09 5.17
N GLY A 132 7.37 7.02 5.97
CA GLY A 132 8.66 6.41 6.26
C GLY A 132 9.38 5.89 5.02
N VAL A 133 8.68 5.20 4.12
CA VAL A 133 9.23 4.73 2.84
C VAL A 133 9.61 5.91 1.95
N SER A 134 8.77 6.94 1.86
CA SER A 134 9.10 8.18 1.14
C SER A 134 10.37 8.84 1.70
N TYR A 135 10.54 8.86 3.02
CA TYR A 135 11.74 9.38 3.67
C TYR A 135 13.00 8.58 3.34
N LEU A 136 12.90 7.24 3.28
CA LEU A 136 14.01 6.38 2.87
C LEU A 136 14.45 6.68 1.44
N PHE A 137 13.50 6.84 0.51
CA PHE A 137 13.81 7.24 -0.86
C PHE A 137 14.42 8.64 -0.95
N HIS A 138 13.95 9.57 -0.15
CA HIS A 138 14.55 10.89 -0.05
C HIS A 138 16.02 10.83 0.40
N ARG A 139 16.31 10.08 1.48
CA ARG A 139 17.68 9.91 1.98
C ARG A 139 18.62 9.23 1.00
N THR A 140 18.10 8.37 0.15
CA THR A 140 18.89 7.66 -0.88
C THR A 140 18.96 8.41 -2.21
N GLY A 141 18.42 9.64 -2.28
CA GLY A 141 18.44 10.47 -3.48
C GLY A 141 17.45 10.05 -4.58
N HIS A 142 16.53 9.12 -4.28
CA HIS A 142 15.53 8.64 -5.22
C HIS A 142 14.25 9.49 -5.18
N HIS A 143 14.36 10.79 -5.44
CA HIS A 143 13.27 11.75 -5.29
C HIS A 143 12.03 11.47 -6.16
N ARG A 144 12.18 10.74 -7.26
CA ARG A 144 11.02 10.28 -8.03
C ARG A 144 10.23 9.21 -7.28
N LEU A 145 10.91 8.22 -6.69
CA LEU A 145 10.26 7.15 -5.92
C LEU A 145 9.62 7.68 -4.65
N GLU A 146 10.25 8.67 -4.01
CA GLU A 146 9.70 9.40 -2.87
C GLU A 146 8.28 9.89 -3.14
N ARG A 147 8.05 10.57 -4.25
CA ARG A 147 6.74 11.09 -4.64
C ARG A 147 5.78 9.99 -5.13
N TRP A 148 6.30 9.05 -5.91
CA TRP A 148 5.49 7.93 -6.40
C TRP A 148 4.93 7.08 -5.28
N THR A 149 5.64 6.90 -4.17
CA THR A 149 5.14 6.18 -2.98
C THR A 149 3.82 6.80 -2.50
N SER A 150 3.79 8.11 -2.32
CA SER A 150 2.58 8.80 -1.86
C SER A 150 1.46 8.80 -2.90
N ILE A 151 1.79 9.00 -4.18
CA ILE A 151 0.82 8.99 -5.28
C ILE A 151 0.12 7.63 -5.39
N VAL A 152 0.90 6.54 -5.39
CA VAL A 152 0.36 5.18 -5.47
C VAL A 152 -0.50 4.86 -4.26
N HIS A 153 -0.03 5.20 -3.06
CA HIS A 153 -0.78 4.96 -1.84
C HIS A 153 -2.12 5.72 -1.84
N PHE A 154 -2.10 7.01 -2.18
CA PHE A 154 -3.30 7.83 -2.33
C PHE A 154 -4.28 7.22 -3.34
N ALA A 155 -3.78 6.80 -4.52
CA ALA A 155 -4.62 6.24 -5.57
C ALA A 155 -5.28 4.92 -5.13
N VAL A 156 -4.51 4.01 -4.50
CA VAL A 156 -5.02 2.71 -4.02
C VAL A 156 -6.07 2.89 -2.94
N ALA A 157 -5.82 3.72 -1.92
CA ALA A 157 -6.78 3.98 -0.85
C ALA A 157 -8.07 4.65 -1.38
N THR A 158 -7.92 5.62 -2.29
CA THR A 158 -9.08 6.28 -2.91
C THR A 158 -9.90 5.31 -3.77
N ALA A 159 -9.23 4.44 -4.55
CA ALA A 159 -9.91 3.43 -5.36
C ALA A 159 -10.67 2.41 -4.48
N GLY A 160 -10.06 1.97 -3.35
CA GLY A 160 -10.71 1.11 -2.36
C GLY A 160 -11.98 1.76 -1.79
N ALA A 161 -11.87 3.00 -1.34
CA ALA A 161 -13.01 3.75 -0.83
C ALA A 161 -14.11 3.94 -1.88
N ALA A 162 -13.76 4.31 -3.11
CA ALA A 162 -14.72 4.46 -4.20
C ALA A 162 -15.45 3.14 -4.50
N ARG A 163 -14.71 2.01 -4.54
CA ARG A 163 -15.29 0.68 -4.68
C ARG A 163 -16.29 0.39 -3.56
N ASN A 164 -15.92 0.64 -2.31
CA ASN A 164 -16.77 0.39 -1.15
C ASN A 164 -18.10 1.16 -1.24
N TYR A 165 -18.06 2.42 -1.64
CA TYR A 165 -19.29 3.20 -1.84
C TYR A 165 -20.12 2.72 -3.03
N ALA A 166 -19.50 2.15 -4.06
CA ALA A 166 -20.20 1.62 -5.25
C ALA A 166 -20.88 0.26 -4.99
N LEU A 167 -20.51 -0.48 -3.93
CA LEU A 167 -21.12 -1.75 -3.59
C LEU A 167 -22.59 -1.58 -3.24
N LYS A 168 -23.46 -2.37 -3.91
CA LYS A 168 -24.90 -2.39 -3.62
C LYS A 168 -25.17 -3.24 -2.39
N THR A 169 -26.13 -2.80 -1.56
CA THR A 169 -26.62 -3.61 -0.45
C THR A 169 -27.32 -4.86 -1.01
N PRO A 170 -27.01 -6.07 -0.49
CA PRO A 170 -27.78 -7.26 -0.87
C PRO A 170 -29.24 -7.01 -0.52
N HIS A 171 -30.13 -7.11 -1.50
CA HIS A 171 -31.57 -7.12 -1.21
C HIS A 171 -31.89 -8.50 -0.60
N PRO A 172 -32.60 -8.57 0.55
CA PRO A 172 -33.17 -9.81 0.96
C PRO A 172 -34.09 -10.26 -0.18
N GLY A 173 -33.80 -11.45 -0.74
CA GLY A 173 -34.67 -12.03 -1.75
C GLY A 173 -36.10 -12.22 -1.18
N PRO A 174 -37.11 -12.23 -2.03
CA PRO A 174 -38.47 -12.47 -1.63
C PRO A 174 -38.63 -13.84 -0.99
#